data_3ff3cae0b287ee254775ee4385f10e52
#
_entry.id   3ff3cae0b287ee254775ee4385f10e52
#
_cell.length_a   1.000
_cell.length_b   1.000
_cell.length_c   1.000
_cell.angle_alpha   90.00
_cell.angle_beta   90.00
_cell.angle_gamma   90.00
#
_symmetry.space_group_name_H-M   'P 1'
#
loop_
_entity.id
_entity.type
_entity.pdbx_description
1 polymer ?
#
loop_
_entity_poly.entity_id
_entity_poly.type
_entity_poly.pdbx_seq_one_letter_code
_entity_poly.pdbx_strand_id
1 'polypeptide(L)'
;MATRSARRSHKQVARAGQADAVPERSAAVLGPASGSWILAGRDGRLSAYASAEGGLVRWTESVPGGPGWTGPDFFPAPDLTHLCLAQGQDGYVHFVGRRSRIVDGREQITFHHAMQYQTGRPLGPWASLGSLYQNEDMARTAGAPSAAVDGHGGLHVFVRNFGKGVHCRRQDGNGKWSKWADIKGSGTLDGSTGFATFGGRVSLLAPAEKRVSLWTQSEPGGSVDKAEDLPFLAQPGSGCGVETAPDRVTYYWHLADGRGVCAYRAGVGVMALGGGPAHGAVAGTRAFVDGYDCTVLAYRGLNGRTALAAYPTENEAAGLWWTETGEDSVGSPGLTVDAHGRIVIAAISGSGELLVTRQKDNMGLSLGRWTRY
;
A
#
# COMPACT_ATOMS: atom_id res chain seq x y z
N MET A 1 -21.85 81.76 22.41
CA MET A 1 -21.37 80.38 22.69
C MET A 1 -22.29 79.41 21.98
N ALA A 2 -21.83 78.80 20.89
CA ALA A 2 -22.62 77.92 20.04
C ALA A 2 -22.06 76.51 20.12
N THR A 3 -22.83 75.61 20.66
CA THR A 3 -22.51 74.18 20.75
C THR A 3 -22.98 73.46 19.48
N ARG A 4 -22.03 72.94 18.73
CA ARG A 4 -22.27 72.05 17.53
C ARG A 4 -22.54 70.60 17.97
N SER A 5 -23.74 70.11 17.64
CA SER A 5 -24.13 68.75 17.78
C SER A 5 -23.61 67.94 16.55
N ALA A 6 -22.83 66.91 16.76
CA ALA A 6 -22.34 66.00 15.73
C ALA A 6 -23.32 64.83 15.54
N ARG A 7 -23.93 64.74 14.38
CA ARG A 7 -24.70 63.56 13.94
C ARG A 7 -23.77 62.42 13.58
N ARG A 8 -23.88 61.30 14.30
CA ARG A 8 -23.29 60.00 13.89
C ARG A 8 -24.21 59.33 12.87
N SER A 9 -23.70 59.10 11.67
CA SER A 9 -24.36 58.27 10.66
C SER A 9 -24.02 56.80 10.91
N HIS A 10 -25.04 55.96 11.13
CA HIS A 10 -24.91 54.51 11.17
C HIS A 10 -24.78 54.00 9.73
N LYS A 11 -23.60 53.48 9.39
CA LYS A 11 -23.41 52.67 8.21
C LYS A 11 -24.01 51.29 8.48
N GLN A 12 -25.10 50.96 7.79
CA GLN A 12 -25.61 49.57 7.67
C GLN A 12 -24.58 48.73 6.92
N VAL A 13 -23.98 47.71 7.60
CA VAL A 13 -23.19 46.70 6.97
C VAL A 13 -24.15 45.68 6.39
N ALA A 14 -24.21 45.60 5.05
CA ALA A 14 -24.92 44.57 4.35
C ALA A 14 -24.30 43.19 4.71
N ARG A 15 -25.12 42.29 5.24
CA ARG A 15 -24.79 40.89 5.40
C ARG A 15 -24.57 40.30 4.01
N ALA A 16 -23.32 39.91 3.72
CA ALA A 16 -23.01 39.07 2.57
C ALA A 16 -23.80 37.74 2.71
N GLY A 17 -24.54 37.41 1.66
CA GLY A 17 -25.30 36.19 1.60
C GLY A 17 -24.37 34.96 1.80
N GLN A 18 -24.83 34.07 2.64
CA GLN A 18 -24.30 32.75 2.76
C GLN A 18 -24.48 32.08 1.38
N ALA A 19 -23.37 31.87 0.67
CA ALA A 19 -23.38 31.02 -0.52
C ALA A 19 -23.75 29.62 -0.02
N ASP A 20 -24.84 29.07 -0.56
CA ASP A 20 -25.21 27.68 -0.36
C ASP A 20 -24.00 26.81 -0.73
N ALA A 21 -23.43 26.13 0.26
CA ALA A 21 -22.38 25.15 0.05
C ALA A 21 -22.99 24.04 -0.81
N VAL A 22 -22.59 23.98 -2.07
CA VAL A 22 -22.85 22.84 -2.94
C VAL A 22 -22.30 21.63 -2.17
N PRO A 23 -23.09 20.55 -1.93
CA PRO A 23 -22.60 19.38 -1.25
C PRO A 23 -21.39 18.87 -2.03
N GLU A 24 -20.20 18.85 -1.39
CA GLU A 24 -19.02 18.23 -1.96
C GLU A 24 -19.40 16.79 -2.31
N ARG A 25 -19.45 16.51 -3.61
CA ARG A 25 -19.60 15.13 -4.08
C ARG A 25 -18.43 14.36 -3.52
N SER A 26 -18.72 13.42 -2.64
CA SER A 26 -17.72 12.47 -2.15
C SER A 26 -17.05 11.84 -3.37
N ALA A 27 -15.73 11.98 -3.48
CA ALA A 27 -14.97 11.41 -4.59
C ALA A 27 -15.16 9.89 -4.62
N ALA A 28 -15.48 9.33 -5.79
CA ALA A 28 -15.69 7.90 -5.90
C ALA A 28 -14.40 7.14 -5.58
N VAL A 29 -14.48 6.20 -4.65
CA VAL A 29 -13.36 5.33 -4.27
C VAL A 29 -13.17 4.27 -5.35
N LEU A 30 -11.95 4.15 -5.86
CA LEU A 30 -11.60 3.25 -6.96
C LEU A 30 -11.09 1.89 -6.48
N GLY A 31 -10.50 1.84 -5.29
CA GLY A 31 -9.96 0.63 -4.69
C GLY A 31 -8.78 0.91 -3.77
N PRO A 32 -8.28 -0.10 -3.05
CA PRO A 32 -7.17 0.07 -2.13
C PRO A 32 -5.90 0.52 -2.86
N ALA A 33 -5.04 1.25 -2.16
CA ALA A 33 -3.70 1.54 -2.66
C ALA A 33 -2.87 0.24 -2.75
N SER A 34 -1.85 0.23 -3.61
CA SER A 34 -0.94 -0.92 -3.70
C SER A 34 0.03 -0.97 -2.53
N GLY A 35 0.51 -2.15 -2.17
CA GLY A 35 1.31 -2.41 -0.98
C GLY A 35 0.45 -2.60 0.27
N SER A 36 1.04 -2.42 1.45
CA SER A 36 0.28 -2.43 2.70
C SER A 36 -0.51 -1.14 2.81
N TRP A 37 -1.82 -1.20 2.57
CA TRP A 37 -2.68 -0.03 2.56
C TRP A 37 -3.46 0.19 3.86
N ILE A 38 -3.32 -0.72 4.85
CA ILE A 38 -3.73 -0.52 6.24
C ILE A 38 -2.48 -0.53 7.11
N LEU A 39 -2.22 0.56 7.81
CA LEU A 39 -0.95 0.84 8.47
C LEU A 39 -1.20 1.32 9.90
N ALA A 40 -0.34 0.89 10.83
CA ALA A 40 -0.36 1.37 12.21
C ALA A 40 0.51 2.63 12.34
N GLY A 41 -0.04 3.68 12.91
CA GLY A 41 0.71 4.86 13.26
C GLY A 41 1.47 4.71 14.58
N ARG A 42 2.35 5.67 14.90
CA ARG A 42 3.10 5.70 16.17
C ARG A 42 2.20 5.83 17.41
N ASP A 43 1.02 6.35 17.23
CA ASP A 43 -0.01 6.47 18.27
C ASP A 43 -0.83 5.19 18.44
N GLY A 44 -0.49 4.13 17.72
CA GLY A 44 -1.17 2.82 17.74
C GLY A 44 -2.47 2.77 16.96
N ARG A 45 -2.94 3.89 16.38
CA ARG A 45 -4.15 3.89 15.54
C ARG A 45 -3.84 3.39 14.14
N LEU A 46 -4.77 2.63 13.58
CA LEU A 46 -4.70 2.20 12.19
C LEU A 46 -5.23 3.31 11.26
N SER A 47 -4.63 3.38 10.08
CA SER A 47 -5.14 4.16 8.95
C SER A 47 -5.24 3.28 7.71
N ALA A 48 -6.33 3.39 6.97
CA ALA A 48 -6.57 2.69 5.71
C ALA A 48 -6.61 3.71 4.56
N TYR A 49 -6.01 3.38 3.41
CA TYR A 49 -5.85 4.30 2.28
C TYR A 49 -6.35 3.67 1.00
N ALA A 50 -7.08 4.44 0.21
CA ALA A 50 -7.58 4.00 -1.09
C ALA A 50 -7.40 5.09 -2.15
N SER A 51 -7.26 4.67 -3.41
CA SER A 51 -7.34 5.56 -4.55
C SER A 51 -8.78 6.02 -4.74
N ALA A 52 -8.97 7.28 -5.10
CA ALA A 52 -10.25 7.87 -5.41
C ALA A 52 -10.16 8.76 -6.66
N GLU A 53 -11.29 9.09 -7.26
CA GLU A 53 -11.33 10.03 -8.38
C GLU A 53 -10.70 11.37 -7.98
N GLY A 54 -9.67 11.79 -8.71
CA GLY A 54 -8.94 13.04 -8.47
C GLY A 54 -8.01 13.02 -7.25
N GLY A 55 -7.78 11.86 -6.61
CA GLY A 55 -6.90 11.79 -5.45
C GLY A 55 -6.87 10.46 -4.72
N LEU A 56 -6.81 10.56 -3.42
CA LEU A 56 -6.88 9.44 -2.49
C LEU A 56 -7.73 9.78 -1.27
N VAL A 57 -8.22 8.75 -0.61
CA VAL A 57 -8.97 8.86 0.64
C VAL A 57 -8.29 8.08 1.74
N ARG A 58 -8.55 8.52 2.99
CA ARG A 58 -8.07 7.88 4.20
C ARG A 58 -9.19 7.73 5.22
N TRP A 59 -9.27 6.57 5.83
CA TRP A 59 -9.97 6.33 7.08
C TRP A 59 -8.97 6.16 8.23
N THR A 60 -9.32 6.60 9.41
CA THR A 60 -8.43 6.49 10.59
C THR A 60 -9.22 5.96 11.78
N GLU A 61 -8.67 5.02 12.52
CA GLU A 61 -9.24 4.58 13.80
C GLU A 61 -9.46 5.77 14.75
N SER A 62 -10.59 5.79 15.43
CA SER A 62 -10.89 6.83 16.42
C SER A 62 -9.98 6.74 17.64
N VAL A 63 -9.72 5.51 18.10
CA VAL A 63 -8.80 5.18 19.21
C VAL A 63 -8.04 3.90 18.87
N PRO A 64 -6.80 3.71 19.38
CA PRO A 64 -6.01 2.52 19.11
C PRO A 64 -6.75 1.22 19.45
N GLY A 65 -6.87 0.31 18.48
CA GLY A 65 -7.58 -0.96 18.63
C GLY A 65 -9.08 -0.85 18.91
N GLY A 66 -9.66 0.36 18.81
CA GLY A 66 -11.09 0.58 19.03
C GLY A 66 -11.95 0.19 17.83
N PRO A 67 -13.29 0.08 18.05
CA PRO A 67 -14.19 -0.34 16.98
C PRO A 67 -14.48 0.76 15.95
N GLY A 68 -14.34 2.03 16.32
CA GLY A 68 -14.76 3.17 15.47
C GLY A 68 -13.67 3.66 14.52
N TRP A 69 -14.09 4.10 13.34
CA TRP A 69 -13.25 4.77 12.35
C TRP A 69 -13.87 6.11 11.95
N THR A 70 -13.04 7.05 11.58
CA THR A 70 -13.41 8.36 11.02
C THR A 70 -12.94 8.46 9.58
N GLY A 71 -13.59 9.30 8.78
CA GLY A 71 -13.30 9.48 7.38
C GLY A 71 -14.49 9.10 6.49
N PRO A 72 -14.30 9.03 5.15
CA PRO A 72 -13.00 9.23 4.49
C PRO A 72 -12.57 10.70 4.42
N ASP A 73 -11.30 10.98 4.75
CA ASP A 73 -10.68 12.26 4.44
C ASP A 73 -10.14 12.23 3.01
N PHE A 74 -10.49 13.19 2.18
CA PHE A 74 -10.02 13.29 0.80
C PHE A 74 -8.76 14.15 0.67
N PHE A 75 -7.78 13.67 -0.09
CA PHE A 75 -6.54 14.39 -0.41
C PHE A 75 -6.38 14.51 -1.92
N PRO A 76 -6.43 15.73 -2.49
CA PRO A 76 -6.32 15.94 -3.92
C PRO A 76 -4.98 15.47 -4.49
N ALA A 77 -5.04 14.69 -5.56
CA ALA A 77 -3.90 14.25 -6.36
C ALA A 77 -4.35 14.07 -7.81
N PRO A 78 -4.55 15.17 -8.56
CA PRO A 78 -5.06 15.12 -9.92
C PRO A 78 -4.12 14.32 -10.83
N ASP A 79 -4.69 13.69 -11.85
CA ASP A 79 -3.99 12.86 -12.84
C ASP A 79 -3.31 11.60 -12.27
N LEU A 80 -3.59 11.24 -11.02
CA LEU A 80 -3.07 10.04 -10.37
C LEU A 80 -3.67 8.79 -11.03
N THR A 81 -2.81 7.91 -11.55
CA THR A 81 -3.24 6.66 -12.20
C THR A 81 -2.94 5.42 -11.36
N HIS A 82 -1.90 5.48 -10.54
CA HIS A 82 -1.50 4.42 -9.62
C HIS A 82 -1.00 5.06 -8.33
N LEU A 83 -1.32 4.41 -7.22
CA LEU A 83 -0.89 4.82 -5.89
C LEU A 83 -0.30 3.61 -5.16
N CYS A 84 0.92 3.72 -4.67
CA CYS A 84 1.48 2.75 -3.73
C CYS A 84 1.93 3.43 -2.44
N LEU A 85 1.98 2.64 -1.37
CA LEU A 85 2.35 3.07 -0.04
C LEU A 85 3.57 2.31 0.45
N ALA A 86 4.38 2.99 1.26
CA ALA A 86 5.42 2.37 2.08
C ALA A 86 5.50 3.11 3.42
N GLN A 87 5.76 2.38 4.50
CA GLN A 87 5.92 2.95 5.83
C GLN A 87 7.32 2.68 6.35
N GLY A 88 7.95 3.71 6.89
CA GLY A 88 9.24 3.59 7.57
C GLY A 88 9.08 3.18 9.04
N GLN A 89 10.18 2.77 9.68
CA GLN A 89 10.23 2.47 11.11
C GLN A 89 9.94 3.69 11.99
N ASP A 90 10.10 4.90 11.44
CA ASP A 90 9.69 6.17 12.03
C ASP A 90 8.17 6.37 12.04
N GLY A 91 7.42 5.44 11.46
CA GLY A 91 5.96 5.49 11.33
C GLY A 91 5.47 6.47 10.26
N TYR A 92 6.37 7.12 9.51
CA TYR A 92 5.97 7.98 8.39
C TYR A 92 5.43 7.14 7.24
N VAL A 93 4.35 7.61 6.64
CA VAL A 93 3.75 6.96 5.47
C VAL A 93 4.14 7.73 4.23
N HIS A 94 4.79 7.05 3.31
CA HIS A 94 5.19 7.55 2.01
C HIS A 94 4.16 7.14 0.96
N PHE A 95 3.74 8.08 0.16
CA PHE A 95 2.81 7.91 -0.95
C PHE A 95 3.59 8.13 -2.24
N VAL A 96 3.58 7.15 -3.13
CA VAL A 96 4.19 7.26 -4.45
C VAL A 96 3.12 7.09 -5.50
N GLY A 97 2.96 8.09 -6.36
CA GLY A 97 1.96 8.12 -7.41
C GLY A 97 2.57 8.18 -8.79
N ARG A 98 2.05 7.39 -9.73
CA ARG A 98 2.25 7.59 -11.16
C ARG A 98 1.16 8.52 -11.67
N ARG A 99 1.53 9.59 -12.33
CA ARG A 99 0.60 10.53 -12.97
C ARG A 99 0.72 10.45 -14.48
N SER A 100 -0.42 10.53 -15.13
CA SER A 100 -0.54 10.65 -16.57
C SER A 100 -1.32 11.92 -16.91
N ARG A 101 -0.70 12.82 -17.66
CA ARG A 101 -1.30 14.08 -18.08
C ARG A 101 -1.09 14.29 -19.56
N ILE A 102 -2.08 14.81 -20.25
CA ILE A 102 -1.95 15.27 -21.64
C ILE A 102 -1.44 16.72 -21.62
N VAL A 103 -0.28 16.95 -22.22
CA VAL A 103 0.32 18.27 -22.42
C VAL A 103 0.64 18.42 -23.90
N ASP A 104 0.13 19.45 -24.54
CA ASP A 104 0.30 19.72 -25.99
C ASP A 104 -0.04 18.50 -26.87
N GLY A 105 -1.12 17.77 -26.50
CA GLY A 105 -1.58 16.57 -27.21
C GLY A 105 -0.74 15.30 -26.98
N ARG A 106 0.22 15.33 -26.06
CA ARG A 106 1.09 14.20 -25.74
C ARG A 106 0.90 13.76 -24.29
N GLU A 107 0.89 12.44 -24.07
CA GLU A 107 0.82 11.88 -22.73
C GLU A 107 2.19 11.96 -22.04
N GLN A 108 2.26 12.68 -20.93
CA GLN A 108 3.42 12.77 -20.07
C GLN A 108 3.23 11.91 -18.82
N ILE A 109 4.16 10.99 -18.58
CA ILE A 109 4.20 10.14 -17.39
C ILE A 109 5.25 10.68 -16.44
N THR A 110 4.82 10.95 -15.21
CA THR A 110 5.69 11.40 -14.12
C THR A 110 5.37 10.66 -12.83
N PHE A 111 6.35 10.55 -11.96
CA PHE A 111 6.20 9.98 -10.63
C PHE A 111 6.24 11.10 -9.60
N HIS A 112 5.46 10.94 -8.55
CA HIS A 112 5.31 11.93 -7.49
C HIS A 112 5.36 11.25 -6.13
N HIS A 113 5.84 11.98 -5.14
CA HIS A 113 5.94 11.53 -3.77
C HIS A 113 5.28 12.56 -2.84
N ALA A 114 4.54 12.06 -1.86
CA ALA A 114 4.07 12.82 -0.71
C ALA A 114 4.31 12.01 0.56
N MET A 115 4.27 12.67 1.72
CA MET A 115 4.50 12.00 2.99
C MET A 115 3.51 12.46 4.05
N GLN A 116 3.09 11.54 4.90
CA GLN A 116 2.33 11.81 6.12
C GLN A 116 3.20 11.50 7.33
N TYR A 117 3.41 12.50 8.17
CA TYR A 117 4.28 12.39 9.35
C TYR A 117 3.59 11.82 10.59
N GLN A 118 2.28 11.97 10.68
CA GLN A 118 1.51 11.57 11.86
C GLN A 118 0.12 11.08 11.45
N THR A 119 -0.38 10.07 12.17
CA THR A 119 -1.73 9.55 12.02
C THR A 119 -2.77 10.66 12.13
N GLY A 120 -3.75 10.65 11.25
CA GLY A 120 -4.84 11.63 11.24
C GLY A 120 -4.45 13.06 10.79
N ARG A 121 -3.19 13.33 10.50
CA ARG A 121 -2.75 14.64 9.96
C ARG A 121 -2.82 14.65 8.43
N PRO A 122 -2.92 15.84 7.81
CA PRO A 122 -2.86 15.96 6.36
C PRO A 122 -1.56 15.40 5.77
N LEU A 123 -1.61 15.05 4.49
CA LEU A 123 -0.43 14.75 3.71
C LEU A 123 0.36 16.05 3.46
N GLY A 124 1.70 15.91 3.41
CA GLY A 124 2.55 16.96 2.86
C GLY A 124 2.30 17.17 1.36
N PRO A 125 2.89 18.22 0.78
CA PRO A 125 2.73 18.51 -0.65
C PRO A 125 3.34 17.41 -1.51
N TRP A 126 2.73 17.16 -2.68
CA TRP A 126 3.27 16.27 -3.69
C TRP A 126 4.49 16.88 -4.36
N ALA A 127 5.63 16.23 -4.25
CA ALA A 127 6.89 16.56 -4.94
C ALA A 127 7.10 15.67 -6.18
N SER A 128 7.54 16.25 -7.29
CA SER A 128 7.81 15.49 -8.50
C SER A 128 9.12 14.70 -8.38
N LEU A 129 9.06 13.43 -8.71
CA LEU A 129 10.22 12.57 -8.94
C LEU A 129 10.63 12.55 -10.44
N GLY A 130 9.93 13.29 -11.28
CA GLY A 130 10.17 13.32 -12.72
C GLY A 130 9.74 12.06 -13.45
N SER A 131 10.16 11.94 -14.69
CA SER A 131 9.98 10.76 -15.55
C SER A 131 11.24 9.91 -15.55
N LEU A 132 11.12 8.61 -15.89
CA LEU A 132 12.27 7.73 -16.11
C LEU A 132 13.06 8.14 -17.36
N TYR A 133 12.37 8.69 -18.35
CA TYR A 133 12.92 8.99 -19.66
C TYR A 133 12.52 10.40 -20.12
N GLN A 134 13.40 11.04 -20.89
CA GLN A 134 13.08 12.26 -21.62
C GLN A 134 12.23 11.95 -22.87
N ASN A 135 12.42 10.77 -23.47
CA ASN A 135 11.62 10.30 -24.58
C ASN A 135 10.23 9.85 -24.08
N GLU A 136 9.18 10.48 -24.59
CA GLU A 136 7.80 10.25 -24.14
C GLU A 136 7.29 8.84 -24.48
N ASP A 137 7.68 8.28 -25.63
CA ASP A 137 7.27 6.92 -26.02
C ASP A 137 7.86 5.87 -25.07
N MET A 138 9.11 6.05 -24.65
CA MET A 138 9.70 5.21 -23.62
C MET A 138 9.05 5.45 -22.26
N ALA A 139 8.75 6.70 -21.90
CA ALA A 139 8.14 7.04 -20.63
C ALA A 139 6.74 6.43 -20.46
N ARG A 140 5.93 6.33 -21.53
CA ARG A 140 4.59 5.71 -21.52
C ARG A 140 4.62 4.24 -21.14
N THR A 141 5.72 3.54 -21.38
CA THR A 141 5.87 2.12 -21.03
C THR A 141 6.25 1.91 -19.56
N ALA A 142 6.55 2.98 -18.83
CA ALA A 142 6.87 2.89 -17.41
C ALA A 142 5.69 2.32 -16.63
N GLY A 143 5.97 1.28 -15.84
CA GLY A 143 4.96 0.55 -15.07
C GLY A 143 4.45 1.31 -13.85
N ALA A 144 3.57 0.66 -13.10
CA ALA A 144 3.14 1.12 -11.78
C ALA A 144 4.34 1.15 -10.81
N PRO A 145 4.42 2.14 -9.91
CA PRO A 145 5.46 2.18 -8.91
C PRO A 145 5.20 1.15 -7.80
N SER A 146 6.26 0.62 -7.22
CA SER A 146 6.27 0.02 -5.90
C SER A 146 7.33 0.70 -5.03
N ALA A 147 7.20 0.59 -3.71
CA ALA A 147 8.07 1.34 -2.81
C ALA A 147 8.37 0.56 -1.52
N ALA A 148 9.51 0.87 -0.91
CA ALA A 148 9.89 0.40 0.41
C ALA A 148 10.79 1.44 1.09
N VAL A 149 10.78 1.50 2.42
CA VAL A 149 11.61 2.41 3.22
C VAL A 149 12.67 1.61 3.95
N ASP A 150 13.94 1.97 3.79
CA ASP A 150 15.04 1.28 4.48
C ASP A 150 15.19 1.71 5.94
N GLY A 151 16.08 1.05 6.68
CA GLY A 151 16.34 1.31 8.09
C GLY A 151 16.94 2.68 8.40
N HIS A 152 17.41 3.41 7.39
CA HIS A 152 17.88 4.79 7.53
C HIS A 152 16.79 5.81 7.18
N GLY A 153 15.55 5.36 6.94
CA GLY A 153 14.43 6.20 6.52
C GLY A 153 14.47 6.59 5.03
N GLY A 154 15.36 5.99 4.25
CA GLY A 154 15.48 6.23 2.82
C GLY A 154 14.36 5.53 2.03
N LEU A 155 13.54 6.29 1.31
CA LEU A 155 12.52 5.71 0.42
C LEU A 155 13.15 5.21 -0.88
N HIS A 156 12.87 3.96 -1.23
CA HIS A 156 13.21 3.34 -2.51
C HIS A 156 11.94 3.20 -3.35
N VAL A 157 11.98 3.74 -4.57
CA VAL A 157 10.89 3.67 -5.54
C VAL A 157 11.34 2.84 -6.73
N PHE A 158 10.59 1.79 -7.04
CA PHE A 158 10.89 0.85 -8.12
C PHE A 158 9.84 0.97 -9.21
N VAL A 159 10.28 0.95 -10.47
CA VAL A 159 9.41 1.07 -11.63
C VAL A 159 9.93 0.16 -12.74
N ARG A 160 9.05 -0.62 -13.36
CA ARG A 160 9.39 -1.35 -14.59
C ARG A 160 9.74 -0.36 -15.70
N ASN A 161 10.85 -0.59 -16.37
CA ASN A 161 11.37 0.28 -17.42
C ASN A 161 10.97 -0.18 -18.83
N PHE A 162 11.29 0.63 -19.86
CA PHE A 162 11.03 0.33 -21.28
C PHE A 162 11.66 -1.00 -21.73
N GLY A 163 12.87 -1.30 -21.27
CA GLY A 163 13.59 -2.56 -21.57
C GLY A 163 13.07 -3.78 -20.79
N LYS A 164 11.95 -3.66 -20.08
CA LYS A 164 11.42 -4.70 -19.19
C LYS A 164 12.39 -5.12 -18.08
N GLY A 165 13.27 -4.21 -17.67
CA GLY A 165 14.04 -4.28 -16.43
C GLY A 165 13.39 -3.42 -15.35
N VAL A 166 14.15 -3.09 -14.30
CA VAL A 166 13.68 -2.26 -13.19
C VAL A 166 14.57 -1.03 -13.02
N HIS A 167 13.97 0.14 -12.91
CA HIS A 167 14.62 1.35 -12.43
C HIS A 167 14.31 1.57 -10.97
N CYS A 168 15.30 2.00 -10.22
CA CYS A 168 15.17 2.42 -8.82
C CYS A 168 15.55 3.89 -8.69
N ARG A 169 14.78 4.64 -7.89
CA ARG A 169 15.16 5.95 -7.39
C ARG A 169 15.06 5.93 -5.88
N ARG A 170 16.11 6.37 -5.20
CA ARG A 170 16.14 6.35 -3.73
C ARG A 170 16.34 7.74 -3.16
N GLN A 171 15.78 7.94 -1.98
CA GLN A 171 16.06 9.06 -1.11
C GLN A 171 17.11 8.64 -0.09
N ASP A 172 18.10 9.47 0.18
CA ASP A 172 19.04 9.22 1.27
C ASP A 172 18.46 9.68 2.62
N GLY A 173 19.14 9.35 3.72
CA GLY A 173 18.72 9.71 5.08
C GLY A 173 18.62 11.22 5.35
N ASN A 174 19.14 12.09 4.43
CA ASN A 174 19.00 13.54 4.48
C ASN A 174 17.85 14.06 3.61
N GLY A 175 17.05 13.17 3.04
CA GLY A 175 15.93 13.53 2.18
C GLY A 175 16.32 13.85 0.73
N LYS A 176 17.58 13.68 0.33
CA LYS A 176 18.03 13.97 -1.03
C LYS A 176 17.77 12.80 -1.97
N TRP A 177 17.18 13.07 -3.12
CA TRP A 177 16.90 12.08 -4.15
C TRP A 177 18.09 11.81 -5.06
N SER A 178 18.38 10.53 -5.31
CA SER A 178 19.26 10.08 -6.39
C SER A 178 18.64 10.37 -7.77
N LYS A 179 19.40 10.11 -8.85
CA LYS A 179 18.82 9.94 -10.17
C LYS A 179 18.15 8.55 -10.28
N TRP A 180 17.25 8.38 -11.27
CA TRP A 180 16.78 7.05 -11.65
C TRP A 180 17.95 6.20 -12.12
N ALA A 181 18.12 5.02 -11.55
CA ALA A 181 19.18 4.08 -11.86
C ALA A 181 18.61 2.74 -12.33
N ASP A 182 19.17 2.16 -13.36
CA ASP A 182 18.82 0.84 -13.85
C ASP A 182 19.45 -0.22 -12.92
N ILE A 183 18.62 -0.96 -12.17
CA ILE A 183 19.04 -2.07 -11.31
C ILE A 183 18.97 -3.43 -12.02
N LYS A 184 18.91 -3.39 -13.35
CA LYS A 184 18.90 -4.55 -14.24
C LYS A 184 17.59 -5.34 -14.20
N GLY A 185 17.61 -6.57 -14.68
CA GLY A 185 16.46 -7.42 -14.89
C GLY A 185 16.07 -7.46 -16.37
N SER A 186 15.21 -8.40 -16.71
CA SER A 186 14.66 -8.53 -18.07
C SER A 186 13.36 -9.30 -18.05
N GLY A 187 12.46 -8.96 -18.96
CA GLY A 187 11.15 -9.60 -19.06
C GLY A 187 10.24 -9.35 -17.85
N THR A 188 10.55 -8.36 -17.02
CA THR A 188 9.75 -7.97 -15.86
C THR A 188 8.36 -7.52 -16.31
N LEU A 189 7.33 -7.99 -15.62
CA LEU A 189 5.94 -7.56 -15.76
C LEU A 189 5.62 -6.44 -14.76
N ASP A 190 4.48 -5.79 -14.93
CA ASP A 190 3.98 -4.85 -13.92
C ASP A 190 3.58 -5.57 -12.63
N GLY A 191 3.42 -4.81 -11.54
CA GLY A 191 2.99 -5.36 -10.27
C GLY A 191 4.13 -5.95 -9.44
N SER A 192 5.31 -5.34 -9.50
CA SER A 192 6.38 -5.61 -8.53
C SER A 192 5.97 -5.15 -7.12
N THR A 193 6.51 -5.79 -6.10
CA THR A 193 6.23 -5.49 -4.69
C THR A 193 7.53 -5.21 -3.97
N GLY A 194 7.68 -3.97 -3.47
CA GLY A 194 8.75 -3.56 -2.58
C GLY A 194 8.32 -3.74 -1.12
N PHE A 195 9.23 -4.15 -0.28
CA PHE A 195 9.03 -4.20 1.18
C PHE A 195 10.38 -4.10 1.89
N ALA A 196 10.35 -3.86 3.20
CA ALA A 196 11.52 -3.81 4.05
C ALA A 196 11.39 -4.75 5.24
N THR A 197 12.51 -5.32 5.71
CA THR A 197 12.58 -6.07 6.95
C THR A 197 12.53 -5.13 8.15
N PHE A 198 12.28 -5.66 9.33
CA PHE A 198 12.40 -4.91 10.58
C PHE A 198 13.84 -4.42 10.81
N GLY A 199 14.84 -5.16 10.35
CA GLY A 199 16.24 -4.71 10.29
C GLY A 199 16.49 -3.61 9.27
N GLY A 200 15.50 -3.24 8.46
CA GLY A 200 15.54 -2.12 7.51
C GLY A 200 16.19 -2.45 6.18
N ARG A 201 16.36 -3.72 5.81
CA ARG A 201 16.80 -4.11 4.48
C ARG A 201 15.65 -4.12 3.50
N VAL A 202 15.82 -3.44 2.39
CA VAL A 202 14.82 -3.38 1.31
C VAL A 202 14.97 -4.58 0.39
N SER A 203 13.84 -5.12 -0.04
CA SER A 203 13.74 -6.14 -1.07
C SER A 203 12.65 -5.79 -2.09
N LEU A 204 12.79 -6.33 -3.29
CA LEU A 204 11.82 -6.22 -4.38
C LEU A 204 11.55 -7.62 -4.96
N LEU A 205 10.29 -8.00 -4.97
CA LEU A 205 9.77 -9.15 -5.70
C LEU A 205 9.15 -8.65 -7.01
N ALA A 206 9.62 -9.14 -8.15
CA ALA A 206 9.05 -8.76 -9.44
C ALA A 206 8.69 -10.00 -10.29
N PRO A 207 7.42 -10.12 -10.70
CA PRO A 207 7.02 -11.12 -11.68
C PRO A 207 7.68 -10.82 -13.02
N ALA A 208 8.06 -11.86 -13.74
CA ALA A 208 8.61 -11.75 -15.09
C ALA A 208 7.99 -12.83 -16.00
N GLU A 209 8.18 -12.70 -17.31
CA GLU A 209 7.55 -13.55 -18.33
C GLU A 209 7.81 -15.04 -18.13
N LYS A 210 8.95 -15.41 -17.53
CA LYS A 210 9.35 -16.83 -17.36
C LYS A 210 9.82 -17.17 -15.94
N ARG A 211 9.72 -16.23 -14.99
CA ARG A 211 10.25 -16.37 -13.63
C ARG A 211 9.71 -15.34 -12.67
N VAL A 212 10.05 -15.47 -11.42
CA VAL A 212 10.00 -14.40 -10.42
C VAL A 212 11.43 -13.96 -10.14
N SER A 213 11.71 -12.67 -10.18
CA SER A 213 13.02 -12.11 -9.87
C SER A 213 13.01 -11.39 -8.53
N LEU A 214 14.11 -11.55 -7.77
CA LEU A 214 14.32 -10.93 -6.48
C LEU A 214 15.52 -9.98 -6.52
N TRP A 215 15.36 -8.82 -5.89
CA TRP A 215 16.42 -7.89 -5.56
C TRP A 215 16.41 -7.67 -4.04
N THR A 216 17.58 -7.47 -3.45
CA THR A 216 17.69 -7.23 -2.01
C THR A 216 18.89 -6.35 -1.70
N GLN A 217 18.80 -5.60 -0.63
CA GLN A 217 19.95 -4.92 -0.03
C GLN A 217 20.75 -5.90 0.82
N SER A 218 22.07 -5.78 0.79
CA SER A 218 22.95 -6.48 1.72
C SER A 218 22.87 -5.87 3.12
N GLU A 219 22.72 -4.53 3.18
CA GLU A 219 22.63 -3.74 4.40
C GLU A 219 21.70 -2.52 4.18
N PRO A 220 21.08 -1.97 5.24
CA PRO A 220 20.27 -0.76 5.15
C PRO A 220 21.06 0.41 4.53
N GLY A 221 20.43 1.17 3.63
CA GLY A 221 21.05 2.28 2.91
C GLY A 221 22.01 1.87 1.78
N GLY A 222 22.30 0.57 1.63
CA GLY A 222 23.11 0.02 0.54
C GLY A 222 22.42 0.04 -0.81
N SER A 223 23.06 -0.52 -1.84
CA SER A 223 22.43 -0.76 -3.15
C SER A 223 21.39 -1.87 -3.04
N VAL A 224 20.40 -1.81 -3.93
CA VAL A 224 19.44 -2.90 -4.12
C VAL A 224 19.90 -3.67 -5.36
N ASP A 225 20.47 -4.85 -5.15
CA ASP A 225 21.07 -5.64 -6.19
C ASP A 225 20.23 -6.88 -6.49
N LYS A 226 20.32 -7.36 -7.74
CA LYS A 226 19.62 -8.58 -8.14
C LYS A 226 20.20 -9.77 -7.39
N ALA A 227 19.33 -10.44 -6.62
CA ALA A 227 19.73 -11.55 -5.76
C ALA A 227 19.50 -12.91 -6.44
N GLU A 228 18.28 -13.14 -6.97
CA GLU A 228 17.90 -14.46 -7.45
C GLU A 228 16.82 -14.41 -8.54
N ASP A 229 16.80 -15.43 -9.40
CA ASP A 229 15.72 -15.72 -10.33
C ASP A 229 15.11 -17.09 -9.98
N LEU A 230 13.82 -17.11 -9.66
CA LEU A 230 13.07 -18.31 -9.31
C LEU A 230 12.31 -18.81 -10.55
N PRO A 231 12.44 -20.09 -10.96
CA PRO A 231 11.83 -20.63 -12.18
C PRO A 231 10.33 -20.91 -12.01
N PHE A 232 9.58 -19.94 -11.47
CA PHE A 232 8.15 -20.01 -11.24
C PHE A 232 7.46 -18.80 -11.87
N LEU A 233 6.19 -18.95 -12.20
CA LEU A 233 5.38 -17.88 -12.74
C LEU A 233 4.44 -17.36 -11.66
N ALA A 234 4.59 -16.08 -11.32
CA ALA A 234 3.67 -15.37 -10.44
C ALA A 234 2.62 -14.61 -11.25
N GLN A 235 1.41 -14.55 -10.73
CA GLN A 235 0.41 -13.60 -11.22
C GLN A 235 0.93 -12.16 -10.94
N PRO A 236 0.93 -11.27 -11.95
CA PRO A 236 1.36 -9.89 -11.76
C PRO A 236 0.58 -9.18 -10.66
N GLY A 237 1.29 -8.44 -9.80
CA GLY A 237 0.68 -7.69 -8.69
C GLY A 237 0.20 -8.54 -7.52
N SER A 238 0.53 -9.84 -7.50
CA SER A 238 0.10 -10.73 -6.40
C SER A 238 1.11 -10.86 -5.27
N GLY A 239 2.30 -10.28 -5.39
CA GLY A 239 3.40 -10.46 -4.45
C GLY A 239 3.15 -9.83 -3.08
N CYS A 240 3.68 -10.50 -2.05
CA CYS A 240 3.77 -10.02 -0.67
C CYS A 240 5.07 -10.53 -0.04
N GLY A 241 5.65 -9.77 0.88
CA GLY A 241 6.77 -10.21 1.71
C GLY A 241 6.39 -10.09 3.19
N VAL A 242 6.76 -11.10 3.97
CA VAL A 242 6.61 -11.09 5.43
C VAL A 242 7.95 -11.48 6.04
N GLU A 243 8.46 -10.67 6.95
CA GLU A 243 9.63 -11.06 7.73
C GLU A 243 9.22 -12.11 8.75
N THR A 244 9.67 -13.34 8.52
CA THR A 244 9.28 -14.52 9.33
C THR A 244 10.28 -14.82 10.45
N ALA A 245 11.51 -14.33 10.37
CA ALA A 245 12.50 -14.26 11.44
C ALA A 245 13.39 -13.03 11.19
N PRO A 246 14.20 -12.59 12.16
CA PRO A 246 15.05 -11.42 11.97
C PRO A 246 15.85 -11.49 10.67
N ASP A 247 15.64 -10.48 9.81
CA ASP A 247 16.23 -10.37 8.47
C ASP A 247 15.97 -11.54 7.51
N ARG A 248 15.01 -12.39 7.82
CA ARG A 248 14.60 -13.50 6.98
C ARG A 248 13.18 -13.29 6.48
N VAL A 249 13.01 -13.23 5.17
CA VAL A 249 11.74 -12.96 4.53
C VAL A 249 11.21 -14.22 3.87
N THR A 250 9.92 -14.48 4.07
CA THR A 250 9.14 -15.38 3.23
C THR A 250 8.31 -14.55 2.27
N TYR A 251 8.41 -14.84 0.98
CA TYR A 251 7.68 -14.19 -0.10
C TYR A 251 6.49 -15.03 -0.48
N TYR A 252 5.37 -14.38 -0.76
CA TYR A 252 4.11 -15.03 -1.15
C TYR A 252 3.61 -14.44 -2.44
N TRP A 253 3.00 -15.26 -3.30
CA TRP A 253 2.33 -14.83 -4.52
C TRP A 253 1.31 -15.87 -4.98
N HIS A 254 0.37 -15.46 -5.85
CA HIS A 254 -0.47 -16.37 -6.58
C HIS A 254 0.28 -16.95 -7.77
N LEU A 255 0.15 -18.27 -7.98
CA LEU A 255 0.64 -18.91 -9.19
C LEU A 255 -0.13 -18.43 -10.41
N ALA A 256 0.56 -18.19 -11.53
CA ALA A 256 -0.05 -17.69 -12.76
C ALA A 256 -1.10 -18.63 -13.35
N ASP A 257 -1.02 -19.94 -13.04
CA ASP A 257 -1.98 -20.97 -13.47
C ASP A 257 -3.22 -21.10 -12.56
N GLY A 258 -3.34 -20.23 -11.56
CA GLY A 258 -4.50 -20.20 -10.66
C GLY A 258 -4.54 -21.30 -9.60
N ARG A 259 -3.48 -22.07 -9.41
CA ARG A 259 -3.40 -23.17 -8.43
C ARG A 259 -3.23 -22.70 -6.99
N GLY A 260 -3.50 -21.43 -6.70
CA GLY A 260 -3.47 -20.87 -5.35
C GLY A 260 -2.18 -20.12 -5.04
N VAL A 261 -1.88 -20.03 -3.74
CA VAL A 261 -0.75 -19.29 -3.17
C VAL A 261 0.47 -20.18 -3.06
N CYS A 262 1.65 -19.64 -3.39
CA CYS A 262 2.92 -20.21 -3.00
C CYS A 262 3.68 -19.30 -2.04
N ALA A 263 4.58 -19.91 -1.28
CA ALA A 263 5.62 -19.24 -0.51
C ALA A 263 7.00 -19.57 -1.06
N TYR A 264 7.94 -18.64 -0.92
CA TYR A 264 9.36 -18.88 -1.12
C TYR A 264 10.16 -18.33 0.05
N ARG A 265 11.08 -19.11 0.54
CA ARG A 265 12.07 -18.71 1.54
C ARG A 265 13.45 -19.20 1.14
N ALA A 266 14.43 -18.32 1.21
CA ALA A 266 15.81 -18.65 0.89
C ALA A 266 16.30 -19.83 1.76
N GLY A 267 16.98 -20.78 1.14
CA GLY A 267 17.46 -22.01 1.77
C GLY A 267 16.42 -23.12 1.95
N VAL A 268 15.13 -22.84 1.73
CA VAL A 268 14.04 -23.82 1.79
C VAL A 268 13.45 -24.07 0.39
N GLY A 269 13.29 -23.05 -0.40
CA GLY A 269 12.72 -23.13 -1.74
C GLY A 269 11.25 -22.73 -1.80
N VAL A 270 10.56 -23.15 -2.86
CA VAL A 270 9.14 -22.82 -3.09
C VAL A 270 8.23 -23.89 -2.50
N MET A 271 7.21 -23.45 -1.79
CA MET A 271 6.22 -24.27 -1.09
C MET A 271 4.82 -23.91 -1.55
N ALA A 272 4.01 -24.89 -1.91
CA ALA A 272 2.61 -24.67 -2.25
C ALA A 272 1.78 -24.55 -0.96
N LEU A 273 0.98 -23.50 -0.86
CA LEU A 273 0.10 -23.25 0.29
C LEU A 273 -1.38 -23.50 -0.02
N GLY A 274 -1.69 -23.96 -1.23
CA GLY A 274 -3.08 -24.17 -1.64
C GLY A 274 -3.85 -22.87 -1.81
N GLY A 275 -5.15 -22.92 -1.57
CA GLY A 275 -6.07 -21.82 -1.84
C GLY A 275 -6.69 -21.95 -3.24
N GLY A 276 -7.51 -20.98 -3.60
CA GLY A 276 -8.20 -20.89 -4.88
C GLY A 276 -7.60 -19.85 -5.82
N PRO A 277 -8.15 -19.78 -7.03
CA PRO A 277 -7.81 -18.71 -7.96
C PRO A 277 -8.26 -17.35 -7.39
N ALA A 278 -7.47 -16.33 -7.63
CA ALA A 278 -7.65 -15.03 -7.02
C ALA A 278 -7.25 -13.88 -7.93
N HIS A 279 -7.61 -12.67 -7.54
CA HIS A 279 -7.15 -11.43 -8.15
C HIS A 279 -6.46 -10.55 -7.11
N GLY A 280 -5.37 -9.86 -7.55
CA GLY A 280 -4.64 -8.90 -6.75
C GLY A 280 -3.61 -9.54 -5.80
N ALA A 281 -3.14 -8.75 -4.85
CA ALA A 281 -2.06 -9.13 -3.96
C ALA A 281 -2.52 -10.09 -2.86
N VAL A 282 -1.62 -10.98 -2.45
CA VAL A 282 -1.67 -11.62 -1.15
C VAL A 282 -1.34 -10.56 -0.10
N ALA A 283 -2.10 -10.47 0.97
CA ALA A 283 -1.76 -9.72 2.16
C ALA A 283 -1.20 -10.68 3.21
N GLY A 284 -0.16 -10.28 3.92
CA GLY A 284 0.48 -11.12 4.92
C GLY A 284 0.92 -10.32 6.15
N THR A 285 0.80 -10.92 7.32
CA THR A 285 1.31 -10.39 8.59
C THR A 285 1.70 -11.51 9.54
N ARG A 286 2.47 -11.18 10.56
CA ARG A 286 2.68 -12.06 11.71
C ARG A 286 1.75 -11.66 12.83
N ALA A 287 1.20 -12.65 13.52
CA ALA A 287 0.35 -12.47 14.68
C ALA A 287 0.49 -13.65 15.64
N PHE A 288 0.22 -13.43 16.92
CA PHE A 288 0.07 -14.53 17.87
C PHE A 288 -1.35 -15.07 17.78
N VAL A 289 -1.48 -16.38 17.53
CA VAL A 289 -2.75 -17.12 17.49
C VAL A 289 -2.61 -18.31 18.41
N ASP A 290 -3.46 -18.42 19.42
CA ASP A 290 -3.42 -19.48 20.46
C ASP A 290 -2.02 -19.60 21.15
N GLY A 291 -1.34 -18.47 21.30
CA GLY A 291 0.01 -18.44 21.89
C GLY A 291 1.14 -18.83 20.96
N TYR A 292 0.85 -19.17 19.72
CA TYR A 292 1.85 -19.48 18.69
C TYR A 292 2.11 -18.25 17.81
N ASP A 293 3.37 -18.05 17.45
CA ASP A 293 3.75 -17.11 16.40
C ASP A 293 3.32 -17.69 15.05
N CYS A 294 2.34 -17.04 14.42
CA CYS A 294 1.75 -17.49 13.16
C CYS A 294 1.96 -16.46 12.06
N THR A 295 2.16 -16.97 10.85
CA THR A 295 1.98 -16.19 9.63
C THR A 295 0.51 -16.27 9.22
N VAL A 296 -0.11 -15.12 9.08
CA VAL A 296 -1.50 -14.97 8.63
C VAL A 296 -1.49 -14.40 7.22
N LEU A 297 -2.25 -15.02 6.33
CA LEU A 297 -2.35 -14.64 4.93
C LEU A 297 -3.81 -14.40 4.56
N ALA A 298 -4.05 -13.41 3.70
CA ALA A 298 -5.37 -13.14 3.14
C ALA A 298 -5.25 -12.78 1.65
N TYR A 299 -6.25 -13.14 0.87
CA TYR A 299 -6.39 -12.71 -0.52
C TYR A 299 -7.87 -12.57 -0.90
N ARG A 300 -8.14 -11.89 -2.01
CA ARG A 300 -9.49 -11.79 -2.58
C ARG A 300 -9.69 -12.90 -3.62
N GLY A 301 -10.64 -13.81 -3.34
CA GLY A 301 -11.04 -14.85 -4.29
C GLY A 301 -11.78 -14.27 -5.51
N LEU A 302 -11.98 -15.08 -6.55
CA LEU A 302 -12.72 -14.68 -7.76
C LEU A 302 -14.19 -14.33 -7.47
N ASN A 303 -14.76 -14.86 -6.39
CA ASN A 303 -16.11 -14.53 -5.91
C ASN A 303 -16.19 -13.19 -5.15
N GLY A 304 -15.11 -12.42 -5.10
CA GLY A 304 -15.05 -11.13 -4.41
C GLY A 304 -14.79 -11.21 -2.92
N ARG A 305 -14.88 -12.38 -2.30
CA ARG A 305 -14.73 -12.57 -0.85
C ARG A 305 -13.26 -12.70 -0.44
N THR A 306 -12.98 -12.32 0.80
CA THR A 306 -11.66 -12.51 1.39
C THR A 306 -11.49 -13.95 1.86
N ALA A 307 -10.46 -14.63 1.38
CA ALA A 307 -10.00 -15.90 1.93
C ALA A 307 -8.87 -15.62 2.93
N LEU A 308 -8.92 -16.27 4.09
CA LEU A 308 -8.00 -16.13 5.22
C LEU A 308 -7.44 -17.48 5.60
N ALA A 309 -6.14 -17.56 5.90
CA ALA A 309 -5.50 -18.71 6.48
C ALA A 309 -4.39 -18.29 7.44
N ALA A 310 -4.04 -19.15 8.38
CA ALA A 310 -2.87 -19.00 9.24
C ALA A 310 -2.16 -20.33 9.44
N TYR A 311 -0.87 -20.26 9.71
CA TYR A 311 -0.04 -21.41 10.05
C TYR A 311 1.11 -20.96 10.97
N PRO A 312 1.68 -21.87 11.80
CA PRO A 312 2.84 -21.52 12.62
C PRO A 312 4.00 -21.02 11.73
N THR A 313 4.53 -19.86 12.05
CA THR A 313 5.53 -19.17 11.22
C THR A 313 6.69 -20.11 10.86
N GLU A 314 7.02 -20.18 9.57
CA GLU A 314 8.06 -21.05 8.99
C GLU A 314 7.80 -22.58 9.10
N ASN A 315 6.57 -22.98 9.40
CA ASN A 315 6.17 -24.38 9.43
C ASN A 315 5.01 -24.65 8.44
N GLU A 316 5.29 -24.48 7.17
CA GLU A 316 4.32 -24.67 6.07
C GLU A 316 3.81 -26.13 6.01
N ALA A 317 4.61 -27.07 6.52
CA ALA A 317 4.24 -28.49 6.60
C ALA A 317 3.10 -28.78 7.60
N ALA A 318 2.81 -27.87 8.52
CA ALA A 318 1.64 -27.99 9.39
C ALA A 318 0.31 -27.93 8.64
N GLY A 319 0.33 -27.50 7.37
CA GLY A 319 -0.85 -27.32 6.54
C GLY A 319 -1.56 -26.00 6.79
N LEU A 320 -2.30 -25.58 5.77
CA LEU A 320 -3.15 -24.38 5.82
C LEU A 320 -4.58 -24.75 5.44
N TRP A 321 -5.53 -24.14 6.13
CA TRP A 321 -6.94 -24.17 5.74
C TRP A 321 -7.41 -22.76 5.40
N TRP A 322 -7.79 -22.56 4.14
CA TRP A 322 -8.34 -21.30 3.68
C TRP A 322 -9.84 -21.24 3.99
N THR A 323 -10.25 -20.20 4.69
CA THR A 323 -11.65 -19.95 5.04
C THR A 323 -12.09 -18.63 4.43
N GLU A 324 -13.20 -18.65 3.71
CA GLU A 324 -13.78 -17.41 3.17
C GLU A 324 -14.53 -16.64 4.27
N THR A 325 -14.40 -15.32 4.21
CA THR A 325 -15.07 -14.38 5.11
C THR A 325 -15.46 -13.10 4.38
N GLY A 326 -16.37 -12.37 4.97
CA GLY A 326 -16.77 -11.05 4.49
C GLY A 326 -17.77 -11.07 3.35
N GLU A 327 -17.90 -9.90 2.77
CA GLU A 327 -18.76 -9.60 1.63
C GLU A 327 -17.90 -9.38 0.38
N ASP A 328 -18.56 -9.17 -0.76
CA ASP A 328 -17.87 -8.78 -1.99
C ASP A 328 -17.11 -7.46 -1.79
N SER A 329 -15.88 -7.46 -2.26
CA SER A 329 -14.97 -6.33 -2.15
C SER A 329 -14.28 -6.04 -3.48
N VAL A 330 -13.65 -4.88 -3.59
CA VAL A 330 -12.81 -4.51 -4.72
C VAL A 330 -11.35 -4.46 -4.30
N GLY A 331 -10.45 -4.90 -5.17
CA GLY A 331 -9.01 -4.93 -4.88
C GLY A 331 -8.61 -5.97 -3.83
N SER A 332 -7.37 -5.90 -3.39
CA SER A 332 -6.79 -6.82 -2.42
C SER A 332 -7.18 -6.45 -0.99
N PRO A 333 -7.39 -7.42 -0.07
CA PRO A 333 -7.61 -7.10 1.33
C PRO A 333 -6.36 -6.47 1.94
N GLY A 334 -6.56 -5.64 2.96
CA GLY A 334 -5.52 -5.20 3.88
C GLY A 334 -5.48 -6.12 5.10
N LEU A 335 -4.29 -6.43 5.58
CA LEU A 335 -4.08 -7.30 6.73
C LEU A 335 -3.00 -6.72 7.63
N THR A 336 -3.31 -6.59 8.92
CA THR A 336 -2.38 -6.06 9.93
C THR A 336 -2.78 -6.55 11.32
N VAL A 337 -2.05 -6.11 12.34
CA VAL A 337 -2.44 -6.27 13.75
C VAL A 337 -2.71 -4.89 14.37
N ASP A 338 -3.68 -4.83 15.28
CA ASP A 338 -4.00 -3.60 15.99
C ASP A 338 -3.12 -3.41 17.25
N ALA A 339 -3.34 -2.32 17.97
CA ALA A 339 -2.59 -2.00 19.20
C ALA A 339 -2.74 -3.04 20.32
N HIS A 340 -3.69 -3.96 20.22
CA HIS A 340 -3.89 -5.06 21.15
C HIS A 340 -3.38 -6.40 20.62
N GLY A 341 -2.66 -6.39 19.48
CA GLY A 341 -2.13 -7.60 18.84
C GLY A 341 -3.19 -8.44 18.11
N ARG A 342 -4.43 -7.94 17.95
CA ARG A 342 -5.49 -8.67 17.25
C ARG A 342 -5.37 -8.48 15.75
N ILE A 343 -5.63 -9.55 14.99
CA ILE A 343 -5.66 -9.52 13.54
C ILE A 343 -6.80 -8.60 13.08
N VAL A 344 -6.49 -7.70 12.17
CA VAL A 344 -7.43 -6.79 11.51
C VAL A 344 -7.39 -7.03 10.01
N ILE A 345 -8.56 -7.25 9.43
CA ILE A 345 -8.74 -7.36 7.98
C ILE A 345 -9.57 -6.18 7.53
N ALA A 346 -9.09 -5.51 6.49
CA ALA A 346 -9.80 -4.43 5.82
C ALA A 346 -10.07 -4.78 4.35
N ALA A 347 -11.17 -4.29 3.81
CA ALA A 347 -11.51 -4.40 2.40
C ALA A 347 -12.26 -3.13 1.96
N ILE A 348 -12.32 -2.88 0.67
CA ILE A 348 -13.15 -1.81 0.09
C ILE A 348 -14.36 -2.45 -0.56
N SER A 349 -15.57 -2.01 -0.21
CA SER A 349 -16.80 -2.49 -0.84
C SER A 349 -16.94 -2.00 -2.28
N GLY A 350 -17.83 -2.60 -3.05
CA GLY A 350 -18.15 -2.12 -4.39
C GLY A 350 -18.78 -0.71 -4.43
N SER A 351 -19.29 -0.21 -3.30
CA SER A 351 -19.79 1.16 -3.10
C SER A 351 -18.71 2.14 -2.62
N GLY A 352 -17.47 1.67 -2.39
CA GLY A 352 -16.35 2.51 -1.95
C GLY A 352 -16.25 2.72 -0.44
N GLU A 353 -16.99 1.97 0.36
CA GLU A 353 -16.93 2.02 1.82
C GLU A 353 -15.77 1.16 2.34
N LEU A 354 -15.17 1.56 3.45
CA LEU A 354 -14.22 0.73 4.17
C LEU A 354 -14.97 -0.34 4.96
N LEU A 355 -14.65 -1.60 4.71
CA LEU A 355 -15.10 -2.76 5.46
C LEU A 355 -13.99 -3.21 6.40
N VAL A 356 -14.28 -3.41 7.68
CA VAL A 356 -13.29 -3.87 8.67
C VAL A 356 -13.86 -4.98 9.53
N THR A 357 -13.05 -6.00 9.78
CA THR A 357 -13.30 -7.00 10.83
C THR A 357 -12.03 -7.19 11.65
N ARG A 358 -12.21 -7.68 12.89
CA ARG A 358 -11.11 -7.96 13.82
C ARG A 358 -11.27 -9.35 14.43
N GLN A 359 -10.17 -9.94 14.80
CA GLN A 359 -10.13 -11.10 15.69
C GLN A 359 -10.86 -10.76 17.00
N LYS A 360 -11.73 -11.62 17.46
CA LYS A 360 -12.57 -11.37 18.65
C LYS A 360 -11.76 -11.34 19.94
N ASP A 361 -10.87 -12.30 20.05
CA ASP A 361 -9.95 -12.49 21.14
C ASP A 361 -8.65 -13.08 20.57
N ASN A 362 -7.67 -13.36 21.39
CA ASN A 362 -6.42 -13.96 20.94
C ASN A 362 -6.52 -15.48 20.74
N MET A 363 -7.73 -16.04 20.74
CA MET A 363 -8.00 -17.46 20.58
C MET A 363 -8.46 -17.77 19.15
N GLY A 364 -7.64 -18.50 18.41
CA GLY A 364 -7.92 -18.89 17.03
C GLY A 364 -8.06 -17.72 16.06
N LEU A 365 -8.63 -17.98 14.90
CA LEU A 365 -8.95 -17.01 13.86
C LEU A 365 -10.42 -16.57 13.88
N SER A 366 -11.08 -16.62 15.03
CA SER A 366 -12.47 -16.19 15.15
C SER A 366 -12.61 -14.69 14.92
N LEU A 367 -13.24 -14.30 13.82
CA LEU A 367 -13.45 -12.89 13.45
C LEU A 367 -14.77 -12.35 14.00
N GLY A 368 -14.79 -11.06 14.30
CA GLY A 368 -15.99 -10.30 14.57
C GLY A 368 -16.87 -10.11 13.33
N ARG A 369 -17.96 -9.36 13.50
CA ARG A 369 -18.75 -8.91 12.35
C ARG A 369 -17.97 -7.91 11.53
N TRP A 370 -18.17 -7.93 10.23
CA TRP A 370 -17.71 -6.87 9.35
C TRP A 370 -18.52 -5.59 9.62
N THR A 371 -17.83 -4.48 9.75
CA THR A 371 -18.41 -3.15 9.97
C THR A 371 -18.05 -2.26 8.80
N ARG A 372 -18.98 -1.39 8.39
CA ARG A 372 -18.81 -0.44 7.27
C ARG A 372 -18.58 0.96 7.79
N TYR A 373 -17.74 1.72 7.09
CA TYR A 373 -17.38 3.10 7.41
C TYR A 373 -17.29 3.97 6.16
#